data_b2feeef4c3ee2329e9f88e4a3eeb1b1a
#
_entry.id   b2feeef4c3ee2329e9f88e4a3eeb1b1a
#
_cell.length_a   1.000
_cell.length_b   1.000
_cell.length_c   1.000
_cell.angle_alpha   90.00
_cell.angle_beta   90.00
_cell.angle_gamma   90.00
#
_symmetry.space_group_name_H-M   'P 1'
#
loop_
_entity.id
_entity.type
_entity.pdbx_description
1 polymer ?
#
loop_
_entity_poly.entity_id
_entity_poly.type
_entity_poly.pdbx_seq_one_letter_code
_entity_poly.pdbx_strand_id
1 'polypeptide(L)'
;MYQKDFIEEIKSKSAELGFDEFGITNLENFEFNSSKIKEFINNNYHGEMTWMKDKIAIRSDPKNIWNKAKSAIVLGINYGPENNPLKDLKKTKRGYISIYSRRKDYHKIIKSKLKVLARYIQKIEPSQVKVFVDTAPLMEKPLASAAGLGWQGKHTNLVSRNYGSWLFLGV
;
A
#
# COMPACT_ATOMS: atom_id res chain seq x y z
N MET A 1 -19.21 -11.44 -17.67
CA MET A 1 -18.62 -12.75 -17.39
C MET A 1 -17.10 -12.66 -17.46
N TYR A 2 -16.48 -12.32 -18.57
CA TYR A 2 -15.02 -12.20 -18.74
C TYR A 2 -14.28 -11.38 -17.66
N GLN A 3 -14.81 -10.24 -17.27
CA GLN A 3 -14.13 -9.35 -16.34
C GLN A 3 -14.06 -9.89 -14.89
N LYS A 4 -15.07 -10.67 -14.48
CA LYS A 4 -15.11 -11.27 -13.14
C LYS A 4 -14.10 -12.42 -13.03
N ASP A 5 -14.03 -13.25 -14.07
CA ASP A 5 -13.12 -14.40 -14.10
C ASP A 5 -11.66 -13.92 -14.12
N PHE A 6 -11.35 -12.86 -14.85
CA PHE A 6 -10.03 -12.23 -14.89
C PHE A 6 -9.59 -11.68 -13.52
N ILE A 7 -10.50 -11.01 -12.79
CA ILE A 7 -10.19 -10.50 -11.45
C ILE A 7 -9.91 -11.63 -10.47
N GLU A 8 -10.72 -12.68 -10.47
CA GLU A 8 -10.52 -13.84 -9.60
C GLU A 8 -9.22 -14.59 -9.92
N GLU A 9 -8.82 -14.64 -11.18
CA GLU A 9 -7.55 -15.22 -11.61
C GLU A 9 -6.36 -14.44 -11.06
N ILE A 10 -6.37 -13.10 -11.15
CA ILE A 10 -5.32 -12.24 -10.58
C ILE A 10 -5.29 -12.37 -9.06
N LYS A 11 -6.44 -12.41 -8.41
CA LYS A 11 -6.57 -12.58 -6.96
C LYS A 11 -5.99 -13.92 -6.51
N SER A 12 -6.32 -15.01 -7.20
CA SER A 12 -5.76 -16.34 -6.94
C SER A 12 -4.24 -16.32 -7.08
N LYS A 13 -3.74 -15.71 -8.16
CA LYS A 13 -2.29 -15.57 -8.37
C LYS A 13 -1.60 -14.74 -7.31
N SER A 14 -2.24 -13.69 -6.82
CA SER A 14 -1.70 -12.88 -5.72
C SER A 14 -1.59 -13.69 -4.42
N ALA A 15 -2.59 -14.51 -4.10
CA ALA A 15 -2.58 -15.40 -2.94
C ALA A 15 -1.47 -16.47 -3.05
N GLU A 16 -1.26 -17.09 -4.23
CA GLU A 16 -0.15 -18.00 -4.47
C GLU A 16 1.23 -17.34 -4.25
N LEU A 17 1.33 -16.06 -4.55
CA LEU A 17 2.53 -15.26 -4.30
C LEU A 17 2.68 -14.85 -2.82
N GLY A 18 1.70 -15.21 -1.98
CA GLY A 18 1.71 -14.94 -0.54
C GLY A 18 1.35 -13.50 -0.19
N PHE A 19 0.40 -12.92 -0.92
CA PHE A 19 -0.32 -11.73 -0.48
C PHE A 19 -1.56 -12.17 0.30
N ASP A 20 -1.82 -11.52 1.43
CA ASP A 20 -2.92 -11.84 2.33
C ASP A 20 -4.18 -11.03 2.04
N GLU A 21 -4.03 -9.85 1.45
CA GLU A 21 -5.13 -8.96 1.06
C GLU A 21 -4.97 -8.53 -0.39
N PHE A 22 -6.11 -8.40 -1.06
CA PHE A 22 -6.22 -8.00 -2.46
C PHE A 22 -7.43 -7.08 -2.65
N GLY A 23 -7.25 -6.00 -3.38
CA GLY A 23 -8.33 -5.12 -3.79
C GLY A 23 -7.98 -4.35 -5.05
N ILE A 24 -9.01 -3.86 -5.71
CA ILE A 24 -8.88 -3.05 -6.93
C ILE A 24 -9.69 -1.77 -6.75
N THR A 25 -9.14 -0.64 -7.16
CA THR A 25 -9.87 0.61 -7.27
C THR A 25 -9.72 1.20 -8.66
N ASN A 26 -10.82 1.82 -9.16
CA ASN A 26 -10.82 2.57 -10.40
C ASN A 26 -10.23 3.95 -10.15
N LEU A 27 -9.22 4.35 -10.92
CA LEU A 27 -8.57 5.65 -10.81
C LEU A 27 -9.27 6.76 -11.61
N GLU A 28 -10.18 6.42 -12.52
CA GLU A 28 -10.92 7.44 -13.29
C GLU A 28 -11.89 8.22 -12.39
N ASN A 29 -12.50 7.51 -11.43
CA ASN A 29 -13.45 8.06 -10.45
C ASN A 29 -12.84 8.18 -9.04
N PHE A 30 -11.53 8.05 -8.92
CA PHE A 30 -10.86 8.15 -7.63
C PHE A 30 -10.68 9.60 -7.22
N GLU A 31 -11.48 10.03 -6.24
CA GLU A 31 -11.33 11.33 -5.63
C GLU A 31 -10.35 11.25 -4.46
N PHE A 32 -9.15 11.74 -4.68
CA PHE A 32 -8.19 11.90 -3.59
C PHE A 32 -8.45 13.22 -2.87
N ASN A 33 -8.71 13.15 -1.57
CA ASN A 33 -8.87 14.36 -0.76
C ASN A 33 -7.53 15.09 -0.59
N SER A 34 -7.14 15.83 -1.62
CA SER A 34 -5.90 16.60 -1.65
C SER A 34 -5.89 17.79 -0.67
N SER A 35 -7.04 18.19 -0.13
CA SER A 35 -7.13 19.32 0.78
C SER A 35 -6.34 19.07 2.07
N LYS A 36 -6.41 17.85 2.62
CA LYS A 36 -5.72 17.51 3.86
C LYS A 36 -4.20 17.52 3.73
N ILE A 37 -3.65 17.07 2.61
CA ILE A 37 -2.20 17.15 2.42
C ILE A 37 -1.74 18.59 2.19
N LYS A 38 -2.54 19.40 1.51
CA LYS A 38 -2.27 20.84 1.34
C LYS A 38 -2.30 21.56 2.68
N GLU A 39 -3.32 21.31 3.50
CA GLU A 39 -3.44 21.84 4.86
C GLU A 39 -2.23 21.44 5.72
N PHE A 40 -1.83 20.16 5.69
CA PHE A 40 -0.66 19.67 6.40
C PHE A 40 0.63 20.42 6.03
N ILE A 41 0.83 20.68 4.73
CA ILE A 41 1.99 21.43 4.26
C ILE A 41 1.89 22.91 4.64
N ASN A 42 0.72 23.54 4.45
CA ASN A 42 0.50 24.96 4.76
C ASN A 42 0.71 25.28 6.24
N ASN A 43 0.37 24.34 7.12
CA ASN A 43 0.59 24.44 8.57
C ASN A 43 2.02 24.05 8.98
N ASN A 44 2.93 23.80 8.04
CA ASN A 44 4.32 23.36 8.28
C ASN A 44 4.44 22.08 9.13
N TYR A 45 3.42 21.22 9.15
CA TYR A 45 3.44 19.96 9.90
C TYR A 45 4.46 18.95 9.36
N HIS A 46 4.98 19.17 8.15
CA HIS A 46 6.03 18.35 7.53
C HIS A 46 7.41 18.57 8.18
N GLY A 47 7.59 19.62 9.01
CA GLY A 47 8.87 19.92 9.67
C GLY A 47 10.00 20.04 8.64
N GLU A 48 11.10 19.32 8.88
CA GLU A 48 12.28 19.30 7.99
C GLU A 48 12.10 18.45 6.71
N MET A 49 10.97 17.75 6.54
CA MET A 49 10.70 16.92 5.37
C MET A 49 10.26 17.77 4.17
N THR A 50 11.11 18.69 3.72
CA THR A 50 10.82 19.63 2.62
C THR A 50 10.43 18.94 1.33
N TRP A 51 10.94 17.73 1.07
CA TRP A 51 10.57 16.88 -0.06
C TRP A 51 9.07 16.60 -0.17
N MET A 52 8.32 16.66 0.94
CA MET A 52 6.86 16.50 0.91
C MET A 52 6.19 17.67 0.19
N LYS A 53 6.69 18.89 0.41
CA LYS A 53 6.23 20.11 -0.27
C LYS A 53 6.53 20.03 -1.78
N ASP A 54 7.74 19.61 -2.14
CA ASP A 54 8.17 19.51 -3.54
C ASP A 54 7.39 18.43 -4.32
N LYS A 55 6.89 17.43 -3.63
CA LYS A 55 6.13 16.31 -4.22
C LYS A 55 4.61 16.41 -4.03
N ILE A 56 4.10 17.54 -3.55
CA ILE A 56 2.68 17.69 -3.21
C ILE A 56 1.76 17.41 -4.41
N ALA A 57 2.11 17.88 -5.60
CA ALA A 57 1.32 17.65 -6.81
C ALA A 57 1.18 16.15 -7.12
N ILE A 58 2.28 15.40 -7.01
CA ILE A 58 2.30 13.96 -7.26
C ILE A 58 1.52 13.20 -6.17
N ARG A 59 1.68 13.62 -4.91
CA ARG A 59 0.97 12.99 -3.77
C ARG A 59 -0.52 13.30 -3.75
N SER A 60 -0.92 14.39 -4.38
CA SER A 60 -2.32 14.83 -4.44
C SER A 60 -3.17 14.05 -5.45
N ASP A 61 -2.56 13.40 -6.43
CA ASP A 61 -3.27 12.60 -7.43
C ASP A 61 -2.34 11.52 -8.00
N PRO A 62 -2.70 10.24 -7.88
CA PRO A 62 -1.91 9.14 -8.45
C PRO A 62 -1.73 9.24 -9.97
N LYS A 63 -2.64 9.92 -10.69
CA LYS A 63 -2.51 10.18 -12.13
C LYS A 63 -1.32 11.05 -12.48
N ASN A 64 -0.83 11.87 -11.53
CA ASN A 64 0.39 12.66 -11.72
C ASN A 64 1.67 11.81 -11.72
N ILE A 65 1.61 10.56 -11.23
CA ILE A 65 2.69 9.58 -11.39
C ILE A 65 2.59 8.89 -12.76
N TRP A 66 1.36 8.60 -13.17
CA TRP A 66 1.09 7.91 -14.42
C TRP A 66 -0.32 8.21 -14.93
N ASN A 67 -0.41 9.13 -15.89
CA ASN A 67 -1.67 9.62 -16.43
C ASN A 67 -2.48 8.58 -17.22
N LYS A 68 -1.83 7.50 -17.68
CA LYS A 68 -2.49 6.40 -18.41
C LYS A 68 -3.05 5.34 -17.47
N ALA A 69 -2.82 5.43 -16.16
CA ALA A 69 -3.34 4.46 -15.21
C ALA A 69 -4.87 4.57 -15.10
N LYS A 70 -5.57 3.47 -15.30
CA LYS A 70 -7.04 3.36 -15.19
C LYS A 70 -7.47 2.75 -13.87
N SER A 71 -6.67 1.84 -13.33
CA SER A 71 -6.96 1.14 -12.08
C SER A 71 -5.69 0.93 -11.26
N ALA A 72 -5.86 0.74 -9.97
CA ALA A 72 -4.81 0.31 -9.07
C ALA A 72 -5.22 -1.01 -8.41
N ILE A 73 -4.33 -2.00 -8.49
CA ILE A 73 -4.42 -3.23 -7.72
C ILE A 73 -3.60 -3.00 -6.45
N VAL A 74 -4.25 -3.10 -5.31
CA VAL A 74 -3.61 -2.90 -4.00
C VAL A 74 -3.55 -4.23 -3.27
N LEU A 75 -2.37 -4.55 -2.78
CA LEU A 75 -2.05 -5.81 -2.15
C LEU A 75 -1.50 -5.58 -0.76
N GLY A 76 -1.83 -6.48 0.16
CA GLY A 76 -1.36 -6.45 1.54
C GLY A 76 -0.62 -7.72 1.91
N ILE A 77 0.48 -7.58 2.66
CA ILE A 77 1.15 -8.72 3.32
C ILE A 77 1.12 -8.48 4.82
N ASN A 78 0.58 -9.45 5.55
CA ASN A 78 0.57 -9.42 7.00
C ASN A 78 1.97 -9.63 7.58
N TYR A 79 2.42 -8.70 8.41
CA TYR A 79 3.67 -8.81 9.16
C TYR A 79 3.45 -8.93 10.67
N GLY A 80 2.20 -9.05 11.09
CA GLY A 80 1.83 -9.17 12.49
C GLY A 80 2.56 -10.34 13.16
N PRO A 81 2.91 -10.21 14.45
CA PRO A 81 3.57 -11.27 15.18
C PRO A 81 2.54 -12.31 15.64
N GLU A 82 2.95 -13.56 15.71
CA GLU A 82 2.14 -14.66 16.26
C GLU A 82 1.84 -14.47 17.77
N ASN A 83 2.80 -13.88 18.48
CA ASN A 83 2.69 -13.62 19.91
C ASN A 83 2.43 -12.14 20.19
N ASN A 84 1.73 -11.85 21.30
CA ASN A 84 1.50 -10.48 21.74
C ASN A 84 2.82 -9.75 22.01
N PRO A 85 3.20 -8.77 21.17
CA PRO A 85 4.50 -8.08 21.28
C PRO A 85 4.61 -7.19 22.51
N LEU A 86 3.48 -6.80 23.13
CA LEU A 86 3.47 -5.96 24.32
C LEU A 86 4.08 -6.66 25.54
N LYS A 87 4.16 -8.00 25.53
CA LYS A 87 4.85 -8.75 26.59
C LYS A 87 6.33 -8.40 26.68
N ASP A 88 6.95 -8.01 25.57
CA ASP A 88 8.37 -7.63 25.55
C ASP A 88 8.63 -6.29 26.21
N LEU A 89 7.64 -5.40 26.30
CA LEU A 89 7.76 -4.09 26.99
C LEU A 89 8.06 -4.22 28.48
N LYS A 90 7.75 -5.37 29.09
CA LYS A 90 8.08 -5.65 30.49
C LYS A 90 9.58 -5.85 30.75
N LYS A 91 10.35 -6.06 29.68
CA LYS A 91 11.81 -6.26 29.74
C LYS A 91 12.56 -4.92 29.74
N THR A 92 12.42 -4.14 30.82
CA THR A 92 12.87 -2.74 30.91
C THR A 92 14.36 -2.50 30.70
N LYS A 93 15.21 -3.55 30.78
CA LYS A 93 16.66 -3.48 30.52
C LYS A 93 17.02 -3.73 29.05
N ARG A 94 16.07 -3.85 28.15
CA ARG A 94 16.28 -4.13 26.72
C ARG A 94 15.59 -3.08 25.87
N GLY A 95 16.24 -2.66 24.78
CA GLY A 95 15.60 -1.86 23.74
C GLY A 95 14.53 -2.67 23.03
N TYR A 96 13.49 -1.99 22.54
CA TYR A 96 12.40 -2.60 21.79
C TYR A 96 12.49 -2.17 20.31
N ILE A 97 12.61 -3.15 19.42
CA ILE A 97 12.62 -2.92 17.98
C ILE A 97 11.21 -3.15 17.44
N SER A 98 10.68 -2.21 16.66
CA SER A 98 9.36 -2.33 16.02
C SER A 98 9.26 -3.60 15.17
N ILE A 99 8.11 -4.23 15.20
CA ILE A 99 7.90 -5.54 14.54
C ILE A 99 8.22 -5.48 13.06
N TYR A 100 7.81 -4.42 12.36
CA TYR A 100 8.02 -4.28 10.91
C TYR A 100 9.52 -4.31 10.52
N SER A 101 10.42 -3.92 11.42
CA SER A 101 11.86 -3.83 11.15
C SER A 101 12.68 -5.02 11.66
N ARG A 102 12.04 -6.02 12.28
CA ARG A 102 12.75 -7.18 12.86
C ARG A 102 13.18 -8.22 11.83
N ARG A 103 12.69 -8.14 10.60
CA ARG A 103 12.93 -9.12 9.53
C ARG A 103 13.73 -8.48 8.40
N LYS A 104 13.94 -9.23 7.32
CA LYS A 104 14.56 -8.72 6.10
C LYS A 104 13.74 -7.54 5.53
N ASP A 105 14.42 -6.65 4.81
CA ASP A 105 13.81 -5.53 4.11
C ASP A 105 12.65 -5.99 3.21
N TYR A 106 11.44 -5.62 3.62
CA TYR A 106 10.20 -6.01 2.93
C TYR A 106 10.04 -5.36 1.56
N HIS A 107 10.63 -4.19 1.32
CA HIS A 107 10.53 -3.49 0.05
C HIS A 107 11.01 -4.37 -1.11
N LYS A 108 12.16 -5.02 -0.97
CA LYS A 108 12.71 -5.91 -2.00
C LYS A 108 11.84 -7.14 -2.21
N ILE A 109 11.32 -7.71 -1.12
CA ILE A 109 10.49 -8.92 -1.14
C ILE A 109 9.17 -8.62 -1.86
N ILE A 110 8.46 -7.58 -1.43
CA ILE A 110 7.15 -7.20 -2.00
C ILE A 110 7.32 -6.77 -3.45
N LYS A 111 8.31 -5.93 -3.75
CA LYS A 111 8.58 -5.49 -5.12
C LYS A 111 8.89 -6.65 -6.07
N SER A 112 9.59 -7.67 -5.59
CA SER A 112 9.84 -8.89 -6.38
C SER A 112 8.54 -9.63 -6.70
N LYS A 113 7.68 -9.85 -5.69
CA LYS A 113 6.37 -10.50 -5.85
C LYS A 113 5.45 -9.70 -6.79
N LEU A 114 5.39 -8.38 -6.63
CA LEU A 114 4.62 -7.49 -7.51
C LEU A 114 5.09 -7.58 -8.97
N LYS A 115 6.40 -7.64 -9.21
CA LYS A 115 6.93 -7.80 -10.57
C LYS A 115 6.57 -9.15 -11.19
N VAL A 116 6.46 -10.21 -10.39
CA VAL A 116 6.00 -11.52 -10.87
C VAL A 116 4.52 -11.43 -11.24
N LEU A 117 3.69 -10.83 -10.38
CA LEU A 117 2.27 -10.61 -10.66
C LEU A 117 2.05 -9.73 -11.88
N ALA A 118 2.81 -8.63 -12.01
CA ALA A 118 2.73 -7.73 -13.16
C ALA A 118 2.99 -8.46 -14.48
N ARG A 119 4.06 -9.29 -14.54
CA ARG A 119 4.35 -10.11 -15.72
C ARG A 119 3.25 -11.14 -16.00
N TYR A 120 2.65 -11.69 -14.97
CA TYR A 120 1.53 -12.61 -15.12
C TYR A 120 0.31 -11.89 -15.72
N ILE A 121 -0.05 -10.72 -15.22
CA ILE A 121 -1.13 -9.88 -15.77
C ILE A 121 -0.87 -9.56 -17.24
N GLN A 122 0.34 -9.12 -17.58
CA GLN A 122 0.72 -8.79 -18.96
C GLN A 122 0.67 -10.00 -19.92
N LYS A 123 0.82 -11.22 -19.39
CA LYS A 123 0.72 -12.45 -20.18
C LYS A 123 -0.73 -12.80 -20.52
N ILE A 124 -1.66 -12.58 -19.60
CA ILE A 124 -3.08 -12.93 -19.77
C ILE A 124 -3.88 -11.81 -20.43
N GLU A 125 -3.45 -10.54 -20.24
CA GLU A 125 -4.11 -9.38 -20.84
C GLU A 125 -3.05 -8.34 -21.26
N PRO A 126 -2.94 -7.99 -22.56
CA PRO A 126 -2.02 -6.96 -23.04
C PRO A 126 -2.24 -5.63 -22.31
N SER A 127 -1.34 -5.28 -21.41
CA SER A 127 -1.48 -4.11 -20.55
C SER A 127 -0.13 -3.52 -20.15
N GLN A 128 -0.13 -2.25 -19.80
CA GLN A 128 1.02 -1.62 -19.17
C GLN A 128 0.84 -1.67 -17.66
N VAL A 129 1.88 -2.09 -16.93
CA VAL A 129 1.84 -2.22 -15.48
C VAL A 129 3.06 -1.53 -14.85
N LYS A 130 2.86 -0.78 -13.79
CA LYS A 130 3.91 -0.24 -12.91
C LYS A 130 3.70 -0.77 -11.50
N VAL A 131 4.78 -0.95 -10.75
CA VAL A 131 4.72 -1.46 -9.37
C VAL A 131 5.39 -0.51 -8.40
N PHE A 132 4.76 -0.32 -7.24
CA PHE A 132 5.20 0.60 -6.19
C PHE A 132 5.16 -0.08 -4.82
N VAL A 133 6.16 0.22 -4.00
CA VAL A 133 6.25 -0.18 -2.59
C VAL A 133 7.00 0.94 -1.86
N ASP A 134 6.32 1.80 -1.14
CA ASP A 134 6.86 2.91 -0.33
C ASP A 134 7.91 3.83 -1.00
N THR A 135 8.46 3.45 -2.14
CA THR A 135 9.59 4.13 -2.80
C THR A 135 9.17 5.25 -3.76
N ALA A 136 7.89 5.39 -4.02
CA ALA A 136 7.33 6.46 -4.84
C ALA A 136 6.47 7.40 -3.98
N PRO A 137 6.27 8.66 -4.39
CA PRO A 137 5.39 9.58 -3.68
C PRO A 137 3.89 9.25 -3.88
N LEU A 138 3.55 7.97 -4.00
CA LEU A 138 2.20 7.46 -4.09
C LEU A 138 1.58 7.37 -2.70
N MET A 139 0.32 7.77 -2.58
CA MET A 139 -0.43 7.64 -1.34
C MET A 139 -1.13 6.27 -1.31
N GLU A 140 -0.39 5.23 -0.91
CA GLU A 140 -0.86 3.83 -0.95
C GLU A 140 -2.03 3.56 0.00
N LYS A 141 -2.05 4.18 1.18
CA LYS A 141 -3.11 3.97 2.18
C LYS A 141 -4.49 4.43 1.71
N PRO A 142 -4.66 5.62 1.11
CA PRO A 142 -5.93 6.02 0.49
C PRO A 142 -6.37 5.08 -0.64
N LEU A 143 -5.44 4.61 -1.48
CA LEU A 143 -5.74 3.64 -2.53
C LEU A 143 -6.20 2.31 -1.93
N ALA A 144 -5.54 1.84 -0.87
CA ALA A 144 -5.92 0.62 -0.15
C ALA A 144 -7.32 0.73 0.47
N SER A 145 -7.65 1.90 1.03
CA SER A 145 -8.99 2.16 1.56
C SER A 145 -10.04 2.16 0.45
N ALA A 146 -9.77 2.82 -0.67
CA ALA A 146 -10.66 2.84 -1.84
C ALA A 146 -10.81 1.45 -2.50
N ALA A 147 -9.78 0.63 -2.44
CA ALA A 147 -9.79 -0.75 -2.92
C ALA A 147 -10.46 -1.74 -1.95
N GLY A 148 -10.95 -1.25 -0.78
CA GLY A 148 -11.68 -2.06 0.18
C GLY A 148 -10.85 -2.91 1.14
N LEU A 149 -9.51 -2.70 1.21
CA LEU A 149 -8.66 -3.43 2.14
C LEU A 149 -8.89 -3.05 3.61
N GLY A 150 -9.49 -1.88 3.83
CA GLY A 150 -9.73 -1.37 5.19
C GLY A 150 -10.00 0.13 5.19
N TRP A 151 -9.69 0.79 6.28
CA TRP A 151 -9.87 2.24 6.45
C TRP A 151 -8.62 2.88 7.07
N GLN A 152 -8.45 4.17 6.88
CA GLN A 152 -7.40 4.91 7.56
C GLN A 152 -7.83 5.23 9.00
N GLY A 153 -7.08 4.70 9.98
CA GLY A 153 -7.29 4.98 11.39
C GLY A 153 -6.84 6.40 11.79
N LYS A 154 -7.19 6.84 12.99
CA LYS A 154 -6.73 8.13 13.55
C LYS A 154 -5.20 8.23 13.67
N HIS A 155 -4.52 7.09 13.80
CA HIS A 155 -3.05 6.98 13.80
C HIS A 155 -2.44 6.98 12.39
N THR A 156 -3.22 7.30 11.35
CA THR A 156 -2.84 7.40 9.93
C THR A 156 -2.46 6.10 9.22
N ASN A 157 -2.43 4.96 9.91
CA ASN A 157 -2.21 3.67 9.27
C ASN A 157 -3.52 3.10 8.70
N LEU A 158 -3.39 2.24 7.67
CA LEU A 158 -4.51 1.41 7.22
C LEU A 158 -4.86 0.41 8.31
N VAL A 159 -6.15 0.21 8.55
CA VAL A 159 -6.69 -0.81 9.45
C VAL A 159 -7.52 -1.78 8.62
N SER A 160 -7.05 -3.01 8.49
CA SER A 160 -7.78 -4.11 7.88
C SER A 160 -8.70 -4.77 8.91
N ARG A 161 -9.81 -5.34 8.45
CA ARG A 161 -10.71 -6.13 9.31
C ARG A 161 -10.04 -7.42 9.80
N ASN A 162 -9.19 -8.03 8.97
CA ASN A 162 -8.57 -9.32 9.25
C ASN A 162 -7.25 -9.19 10.02
N TYR A 163 -6.47 -8.13 9.71
CA TYR A 163 -5.08 -8.02 10.16
C TYR A 163 -4.80 -6.73 10.96
N GLY A 164 -5.83 -5.92 11.27
CA GLY A 164 -5.63 -4.66 11.96
C GLY A 164 -4.65 -3.76 11.19
N SER A 165 -3.69 -3.14 11.88
CA SER A 165 -2.68 -2.27 11.26
C SER A 165 -1.39 -3.01 10.84
N TRP A 166 -1.42 -4.33 10.69
CA TRP A 166 -0.25 -5.16 10.46
C TRP A 166 -0.01 -5.50 8.99
N LEU A 167 -0.34 -4.61 8.07
CA LEU A 167 -0.17 -4.82 6.64
C LEU A 167 0.96 -3.94 6.07
N PHE A 168 1.90 -4.57 5.37
CA PHE A 168 2.68 -3.90 4.35
C PHE A 168 1.85 -3.80 3.08
N LEU A 169 1.93 -2.67 2.40
CA LEU A 169 1.17 -2.43 1.17
C LEU A 169 2.08 -2.47 -0.05
N GLY A 170 1.47 -2.85 -1.19
CA GLY A 170 2.07 -2.76 -2.51
C GLY A 170 0.99 -2.45 -3.55
N VAL A 171 1.35 -1.69 -4.56
CA VAL A 171 0.44 -1.26 -5.64
C VAL A 171 1.05 -1.60 -6.98
#